data_37c4b468fab1d8ef84768f2ce2a8c3c6
#
_entry.id   37c4b468fab1d8ef84768f2ce2a8c3c6
#
_cell.length_a   1.000
_cell.length_b   1.000
_cell.length_c   1.000
_cell.angle_alpha   90.00
_cell.angle_beta   90.00
_cell.angle_gamma   90.00
#
_symmetry.space_group_name_H-M   'P 1'
#
loop_
_entity.id
_entity.type
_entity.pdbx_description
1 polymer ?
#
loop_
_entity_poly.entity_id
_entity_poly.type
_entity_poly.pdbx_seq_one_letter_code
_entity_poly.pdbx_strand_id
1 'polypeptide(L)'
;MRHVAAAVIALCLGAASADAEPRHGISAFGDLKYPADFTHFDYVNPDAPKGGKIAQIGTAAIDTFDSFNNYILKGDAAQGLELLFDSLMAPATDEPGSLYGLVAKDVDLADDRKSVTFTLRPEAKFSDGTALTADDVCDSFRLLSTEGKENIRITIKDVAGCDVLDQHSVRYRFTGNRTRDLPLTVARLPILSKAYYAKVDFTKTTLTPPVGSGPYRIASFKPGEYVAYGLRDDYWGKDLP
;
A
#
# COMPACT_ATOMS: atom_id res chain seq x y z
N MET A 1 -64.72 39.81 -9.38
CA MET A 1 -63.37 39.78 -8.77
C MET A 1 -62.89 38.32 -8.76
N ARG A 2 -61.98 37.98 -9.67
CA ARG A 2 -61.41 36.59 -9.82
C ARG A 2 -60.03 36.60 -9.23
N HIS A 3 -59.79 35.84 -8.13
CA HIS A 3 -58.48 35.65 -7.55
C HIS A 3 -57.74 34.51 -8.30
N VAL A 4 -56.65 34.84 -8.94
CA VAL A 4 -55.72 33.88 -9.53
C VAL A 4 -54.68 33.60 -8.46
N ALA A 5 -54.66 32.37 -7.95
CA ALA A 5 -53.60 31.87 -7.05
C ALA A 5 -52.46 31.32 -7.89
N ALA A 6 -51.29 31.95 -7.82
CA ALA A 6 -50.08 31.47 -8.44
C ALA A 6 -49.41 30.47 -7.51
N ALA A 7 -49.34 29.22 -7.92
CA ALA A 7 -48.57 28.17 -7.22
C ALA A 7 -47.10 28.26 -7.66
N VAL A 8 -46.20 28.55 -6.74
CA VAL A 8 -44.76 28.51 -6.93
C VAL A 8 -44.29 27.07 -6.63
N ILE A 9 -43.93 26.33 -7.66
CA ILE A 9 -43.30 25.00 -7.53
C ILE A 9 -41.80 25.25 -7.31
N ALA A 10 -41.33 25.06 -6.06
CA ALA A 10 -39.89 25.04 -5.74
C ALA A 10 -39.29 23.73 -6.21
N LEU A 11 -38.52 23.76 -7.29
CA LEU A 11 -37.74 22.64 -7.79
C LEU A 11 -36.50 22.51 -6.92
N CYS A 12 -36.47 21.60 -5.92
CA CYS A 12 -35.28 21.23 -5.21
C CYS A 12 -34.42 20.34 -6.12
N LEU A 13 -33.44 20.96 -6.81
CA LEU A 13 -32.34 20.18 -7.40
C LEU A 13 -31.47 19.64 -6.24
N GLY A 14 -31.67 18.38 -5.90
CA GLY A 14 -30.72 17.63 -5.10
C GLY A 14 -29.44 17.45 -5.95
N ALA A 15 -28.37 18.12 -5.57
CA ALA A 15 -27.04 17.80 -6.08
C ALA A 15 -26.69 16.39 -5.57
N ALA A 16 -26.89 15.38 -6.42
CA ALA A 16 -26.27 14.08 -6.22
C ALA A 16 -24.76 14.31 -6.33
N SER A 17 -24.03 14.13 -5.23
CA SER A 17 -22.58 13.98 -5.27
C SER A 17 -22.32 12.78 -6.17
N ALA A 18 -21.76 12.99 -7.35
CA ALA A 18 -21.24 11.91 -8.14
C ALA A 18 -20.01 11.40 -7.39
N ASP A 19 -20.17 10.33 -6.63
CA ASP A 19 -19.02 9.56 -6.15
C ASP A 19 -18.31 9.04 -7.40
N ALA A 20 -17.00 9.28 -7.50
CA ALA A 20 -16.20 8.77 -8.60
C ALA A 20 -16.31 7.23 -8.58
N GLU A 21 -16.48 6.61 -9.75
CA GLU A 21 -16.59 5.14 -9.82
C GLU A 21 -15.25 4.51 -9.40
N PRO A 22 -15.28 3.47 -8.53
CA PRO A 22 -14.08 2.76 -8.12
C PRO A 22 -13.32 2.20 -9.33
N ARG A 23 -12.00 2.37 -9.36
CA ARG A 23 -11.13 1.97 -10.45
C ARG A 23 -10.12 0.93 -9.97
N HIS A 24 -9.71 0.01 -10.85
CA HIS A 24 -8.67 -0.99 -10.60
C HIS A 24 -7.25 -0.41 -10.51
N GLY A 25 -7.08 0.87 -10.82
CA GLY A 25 -5.78 1.55 -10.81
C GLY A 25 -5.92 3.07 -10.70
N ILE A 26 -4.81 3.75 -10.44
CA ILE A 26 -4.70 5.20 -10.34
C ILE A 26 -3.47 5.70 -11.09
N SER A 27 -3.61 6.80 -11.83
CA SER A 27 -2.52 7.47 -12.54
C SER A 27 -2.41 8.95 -12.15
N ALA A 28 -1.17 9.46 -12.05
CA ALA A 28 -0.90 10.88 -11.91
C ALA A 28 -1.22 11.68 -13.19
N PHE A 29 -1.28 11.01 -14.34
CA PHE A 29 -1.32 11.63 -15.67
C PHE A 29 -2.59 11.36 -16.47
N GLY A 30 -3.57 10.64 -15.93
CA GLY A 30 -4.85 10.41 -16.58
C GLY A 30 -5.20 8.94 -16.78
N ASP A 31 -5.37 8.50 -18.01
CA ASP A 31 -5.86 7.16 -18.33
C ASP A 31 -4.82 6.08 -18.01
N LEU A 32 -5.32 4.89 -17.66
CA LEU A 32 -4.53 3.72 -17.38
C LEU A 32 -4.23 2.96 -18.68
N LYS A 33 -3.02 2.43 -18.81
CA LYS A 33 -2.61 1.58 -19.93
C LYS A 33 -3.32 0.23 -19.92
N TYR A 34 -3.41 -0.40 -18.76
CA TYR A 34 -3.98 -1.73 -18.61
C TYR A 34 -5.46 -1.66 -18.27
N PRO A 35 -6.32 -2.47 -18.95
CA PRO A 35 -7.75 -2.56 -18.63
C PRO A 35 -7.98 -3.28 -17.29
N ALA A 36 -9.22 -3.24 -16.78
CA ALA A 36 -9.55 -3.81 -15.47
C ALA A 36 -9.41 -5.35 -15.40
N ASP A 37 -9.44 -6.01 -16.52
CA ASP A 37 -9.36 -7.48 -16.67
C ASP A 37 -7.98 -7.95 -17.16
N PHE A 38 -6.94 -7.10 -17.08
CA PHE A 38 -5.59 -7.51 -17.46
C PHE A 38 -5.09 -8.67 -16.56
N THR A 39 -4.35 -9.59 -17.14
CA THR A 39 -3.88 -10.81 -16.48
C THR A 39 -2.38 -10.78 -16.14
N HIS A 40 -1.63 -9.90 -16.75
CA HIS A 40 -0.21 -9.64 -16.49
C HIS A 40 0.21 -8.33 -17.14
N PHE A 41 1.27 -7.74 -16.63
CA PHE A 41 1.90 -6.59 -17.27
C PHE A 41 2.65 -7.02 -18.53
N ASP A 42 2.71 -6.17 -19.56
CA ASP A 42 3.34 -6.49 -20.86
C ASP A 42 4.82 -6.89 -20.74
N TYR A 43 5.50 -6.44 -19.70
CA TYR A 43 6.90 -6.79 -19.43
C TYR A 43 7.07 -8.12 -18.68
N VAL A 44 5.99 -8.79 -18.29
CA VAL A 44 6.01 -10.09 -17.61
C VAL A 44 5.78 -11.21 -18.62
N ASN A 45 6.63 -12.22 -18.62
CA ASN A 45 6.38 -13.46 -19.34
C ASN A 45 5.66 -14.46 -18.41
N PRO A 46 4.35 -14.72 -18.58
CA PRO A 46 3.61 -15.64 -17.71
C PRO A 46 4.10 -17.10 -17.84
N ASP A 47 4.72 -17.46 -18.97
CA ASP A 47 5.24 -18.80 -19.25
C ASP A 47 6.68 -18.99 -18.73
N ALA A 48 7.27 -17.97 -18.10
CA ALA A 48 8.62 -18.08 -17.57
C ALA A 48 8.68 -19.17 -16.46
N PRO A 49 9.73 -20.01 -16.44
CA PRO A 49 9.91 -20.98 -15.37
C PRO A 49 9.93 -20.29 -14.00
N LYS A 50 9.12 -20.81 -13.08
CA LYS A 50 9.09 -20.32 -11.70
C LYS A 50 10.16 -21.03 -10.88
N GLY A 51 10.93 -20.26 -10.08
CA GLY A 51 11.94 -20.77 -9.17
C GLY A 51 13.36 -20.37 -9.53
N GLY A 52 14.32 -21.08 -8.98
CA GLY A 52 15.75 -20.75 -9.11
C GLY A 52 16.30 -20.05 -7.85
N LYS A 53 17.57 -19.64 -7.94
CA LYS A 53 18.28 -18.92 -6.87
C LYS A 53 19.06 -17.76 -7.48
N ILE A 54 18.89 -16.59 -6.92
CA ILE A 54 19.67 -15.38 -7.24
C ILE A 54 20.47 -15.01 -6.01
N ALA A 55 21.76 -14.75 -6.18
CA ALA A 55 22.61 -14.17 -5.14
C ALA A 55 23.07 -12.79 -5.61
N GLN A 56 22.90 -11.79 -4.77
CA GLN A 56 23.32 -10.42 -5.04
C GLN A 56 24.31 -9.98 -3.95
N ILE A 57 25.32 -9.23 -4.34
CA ILE A 57 26.21 -8.56 -3.39
C ILE A 57 25.48 -7.30 -2.92
N GLY A 58 25.48 -7.07 -1.61
CA GLY A 58 24.95 -5.85 -1.03
C GLY A 58 25.63 -4.61 -1.62
N THR A 59 24.83 -3.63 -2.04
CA THR A 59 25.31 -2.40 -2.69
C THR A 59 25.66 -1.29 -1.70
N ALA A 60 25.27 -1.45 -0.43
CA ALA A 60 25.59 -0.50 0.62
C ALA A 60 26.98 -0.81 1.20
N ALA A 61 27.70 0.23 1.61
CA ALA A 61 28.93 0.12 2.40
C ALA A 61 28.64 -0.34 3.85
N ILE A 62 27.76 -1.35 3.98
CA ILE A 62 27.31 -1.93 5.24
C ILE A 62 27.92 -3.31 5.33
N ASP A 63 28.87 -3.48 6.24
CA ASP A 63 29.56 -4.75 6.45
C ASP A 63 28.72 -5.75 7.26
N THR A 64 27.60 -5.30 7.85
CA THR A 64 26.71 -6.13 8.69
C THR A 64 25.30 -5.54 8.74
N PHE A 65 24.39 -6.27 9.38
CA PHE A 65 23.07 -5.76 9.75
C PHE A 65 22.68 -6.25 11.15
N ASP A 66 21.91 -5.43 11.86
CA ASP A 66 21.40 -5.73 13.20
C ASP A 66 19.86 -5.57 13.30
N SER A 67 19.20 -5.31 12.16
CA SER A 67 17.77 -5.05 12.14
C SER A 67 17.06 -5.64 10.91
N PHE A 68 15.86 -6.17 11.15
CA PHE A 68 14.87 -6.48 10.13
C PHE A 68 13.76 -5.41 10.06
N ASN A 69 14.00 -4.24 10.61
CA ASN A 69 13.16 -3.06 10.44
C ASN A 69 13.90 -1.97 9.67
N ASN A 70 13.56 -1.80 8.43
CA ASN A 70 14.16 -0.81 7.53
C ASN A 70 13.43 0.55 7.60
N TYR A 71 12.39 0.70 8.42
CA TYR A 71 11.57 1.91 8.49
C TYR A 71 12.00 2.88 9.59
N ILE A 72 12.91 2.48 10.45
CA ILE A 72 13.47 3.32 11.54
C ILE A 72 14.88 3.78 11.20
N LEU A 73 15.34 4.88 11.84
CA LEU A 73 16.69 5.39 11.64
C LEU A 73 17.76 4.58 12.40
N LYS A 74 17.36 3.90 13.48
CA LYS A 74 18.28 3.18 14.36
C LYS A 74 18.69 1.85 13.77
N GLY A 75 19.99 1.54 13.84
CA GLY A 75 20.57 0.28 13.39
C GLY A 75 20.79 0.19 11.88
N ASP A 76 21.40 -0.90 11.47
CA ASP A 76 21.69 -1.25 10.10
C ASP A 76 20.71 -2.31 9.61
N ALA A 77 19.78 -1.93 8.76
CA ALA A 77 18.77 -2.85 8.27
C ALA A 77 19.31 -3.80 7.20
N ALA A 78 18.91 -5.07 7.26
CA ALA A 78 19.19 -6.02 6.19
C ALA A 78 18.62 -5.51 4.86
N GLN A 79 19.27 -5.84 3.74
CA GLN A 79 18.80 -5.48 2.40
C GLN A 79 17.70 -6.45 1.93
N GLY A 80 16.77 -5.97 1.08
CA GLY A 80 15.70 -6.79 0.51
C GLY A 80 14.47 -6.96 1.40
N LEU A 81 14.37 -6.22 2.52
CA LEU A 81 13.22 -6.31 3.43
C LEU A 81 11.90 -5.86 2.79
N GLU A 82 11.95 -5.08 1.71
CA GLU A 82 10.79 -4.68 0.92
C GLU A 82 10.04 -5.88 0.30
N LEU A 83 10.72 -7.01 0.09
CA LEU A 83 10.12 -8.25 -0.41
C LEU A 83 9.13 -8.90 0.59
N LEU A 84 9.17 -8.49 1.84
CA LEU A 84 8.35 -9.07 2.92
C LEU A 84 6.97 -8.43 3.03
N PHE A 85 6.78 -7.24 2.44
CA PHE A 85 5.57 -6.43 2.67
C PHE A 85 4.91 -6.05 1.36
N ASP A 86 3.61 -6.26 1.30
CA ASP A 86 2.77 -5.69 0.25
C ASP A 86 2.41 -4.24 0.57
N SER A 87 1.95 -3.55 -0.47
CA SER A 87 1.31 -2.23 -0.40
C SER A 87 -0.12 -2.30 -0.92
N LEU A 88 -0.87 -1.23 -0.81
CA LEU A 88 -2.23 -1.19 -1.35
C LEU A 88 -2.23 -1.41 -2.87
N MET A 89 -1.26 -0.80 -3.58
CA MET A 89 -1.18 -0.90 -5.04
C MET A 89 0.27 -1.09 -5.50
N ALA A 90 0.45 -1.78 -6.62
CA ALA A 90 1.74 -2.05 -7.26
C ALA A 90 2.01 -1.09 -8.43
N PRO A 91 3.26 -0.60 -8.62
CA PRO A 91 3.61 0.23 -9.75
C PRO A 91 3.76 -0.59 -11.03
N ALA A 92 3.30 -0.04 -12.16
CA ALA A 92 3.65 -0.53 -13.48
C ALA A 92 4.99 0.09 -13.92
N THR A 93 5.96 -0.75 -14.28
CA THR A 93 7.31 -0.26 -14.64
C THR A 93 7.36 0.38 -16.02
N ASP A 94 6.43 0.03 -16.88
CA ASP A 94 6.28 0.54 -18.26
C ASP A 94 5.23 1.65 -18.38
N GLU A 95 4.65 2.09 -17.26
CA GLU A 95 3.70 3.19 -17.17
C GLU A 95 4.03 4.07 -15.95
N PRO A 96 5.06 4.94 -16.05
CA PRO A 96 5.49 5.77 -14.94
C PRO A 96 4.37 6.63 -14.37
N GLY A 97 4.21 6.61 -13.05
CA GLY A 97 3.18 7.38 -12.36
C GLY A 97 1.82 6.69 -12.30
N SER A 98 1.73 5.42 -12.68
CA SER A 98 0.53 4.60 -12.57
C SER A 98 0.72 3.43 -11.60
N LEU A 99 -0.33 3.13 -10.86
CA LEU A 99 -0.39 2.04 -9.89
C LEU A 99 -1.65 1.21 -10.14
N TYR A 100 -1.52 -0.10 -9.96
CA TYR A 100 -2.60 -1.07 -10.13
C TYR A 100 -2.87 -1.82 -8.82
N GLY A 101 -4.08 -2.30 -8.66
CA GLY A 101 -4.51 -2.92 -7.41
C GLY A 101 -3.68 -4.14 -7.02
N LEU A 102 -3.19 -4.14 -5.76
CA LEU A 102 -2.52 -5.27 -5.11
C LEU A 102 -3.36 -5.69 -3.90
N VAL A 103 -3.06 -5.22 -2.68
CA VAL A 103 -3.93 -5.45 -1.51
C VAL A 103 -5.28 -4.75 -1.68
N ALA A 104 -5.31 -3.55 -2.26
CA ALA A 104 -6.55 -2.93 -2.69
C ALA A 104 -6.96 -3.50 -4.06
N LYS A 105 -8.20 -3.93 -4.20
CA LYS A 105 -8.80 -4.29 -5.48
C LYS A 105 -9.30 -3.08 -6.24
N ASP A 106 -9.78 -2.06 -5.50
CA ASP A 106 -10.34 -0.83 -6.06
C ASP A 106 -9.80 0.40 -5.34
N VAL A 107 -9.73 1.50 -6.08
CA VAL A 107 -9.37 2.83 -5.60
C VAL A 107 -10.39 3.85 -6.08
N ASP A 108 -10.82 4.72 -5.19
CA ASP A 108 -11.70 5.86 -5.46
C ASP A 108 -10.99 7.15 -5.03
N LEU A 109 -10.63 7.97 -6.00
CA LEU A 109 -10.02 9.28 -5.78
C LEU A 109 -11.08 10.36 -5.88
N ALA A 110 -11.36 11.06 -4.78
CA ALA A 110 -12.30 12.18 -4.77
C ALA A 110 -11.95 13.24 -5.83
N ASP A 111 -12.96 13.85 -6.45
CA ASP A 111 -12.79 14.84 -7.52
C ASP A 111 -11.95 16.05 -7.11
N ASP A 112 -12.08 16.48 -5.84
CA ASP A 112 -11.27 17.55 -5.27
C ASP A 112 -9.85 17.10 -4.87
N ARG A 113 -9.55 15.80 -5.04
CA ARG A 113 -8.27 15.15 -4.74
C ARG A 113 -7.81 15.32 -3.28
N LYS A 114 -8.73 15.61 -2.34
CA LYS A 114 -8.42 15.76 -0.92
C LYS A 114 -8.59 14.46 -0.12
N SER A 115 -9.08 13.42 -0.77
CA SER A 115 -9.12 12.07 -0.19
C SER A 115 -9.01 11.01 -1.26
N VAL A 116 -8.57 9.83 -0.84
CA VAL A 116 -8.58 8.61 -1.64
C VAL A 116 -9.06 7.46 -0.77
N THR A 117 -9.98 6.67 -1.29
CA THR A 117 -10.53 5.48 -0.63
C THR A 117 -10.05 4.23 -1.34
N PHE A 118 -9.62 3.23 -0.58
CA PHE A 118 -9.21 1.93 -1.10
C PHE A 118 -10.12 0.85 -0.56
N THR A 119 -10.58 -0.05 -1.43
CA THR A 119 -11.30 -1.26 -1.04
C THR A 119 -10.35 -2.45 -1.08
N LEU A 120 -10.11 -3.08 0.06
CA LEU A 120 -9.16 -4.17 0.21
C LEU A 120 -9.72 -5.49 -0.30
N ARG A 121 -8.84 -6.38 -0.75
CA ARG A 121 -9.17 -7.76 -1.05
C ARG A 121 -9.40 -8.54 0.26
N PRO A 122 -10.54 -9.21 0.44
CA PRO A 122 -10.82 -9.95 1.67
C PRO A 122 -9.92 -11.19 1.84
N GLU A 123 -9.31 -11.68 0.77
CA GLU A 123 -8.36 -12.79 0.78
C GLU A 123 -6.95 -12.40 1.22
N ALA A 124 -6.63 -11.10 1.30
CA ALA A 124 -5.30 -10.63 1.70
C ALA A 124 -4.94 -11.09 3.12
N LYS A 125 -3.73 -11.64 3.27
CA LYS A 125 -3.27 -12.25 4.54
C LYS A 125 -1.79 -12.00 4.79
N PHE A 126 -1.46 -11.94 6.06
CA PHE A 126 -0.09 -11.99 6.52
C PHE A 126 0.50 -13.40 6.49
N SER A 127 1.82 -13.49 6.68
CA SER A 127 2.59 -14.74 6.65
C SER A 127 2.28 -15.71 7.81
N ASP A 128 1.61 -15.24 8.84
CA ASP A 128 1.11 -16.04 9.96
C ASP A 128 -0.33 -16.53 9.75
N GLY A 129 -0.93 -16.23 8.58
CA GLY A 129 -2.29 -16.59 8.20
C GLY A 129 -3.37 -15.64 8.71
N THR A 130 -3.03 -14.61 9.49
CA THR A 130 -3.99 -13.60 9.94
C THR A 130 -4.46 -12.73 8.77
N ALA A 131 -5.74 -12.33 8.78
CA ALA A 131 -6.32 -11.46 7.75
C ALA A 131 -5.66 -10.08 7.80
N LEU A 132 -5.40 -9.50 6.61
CA LEU A 132 -4.98 -8.12 6.46
C LEU A 132 -6.23 -7.23 6.37
N THR A 133 -6.30 -6.21 7.20
CA THR A 133 -7.49 -5.36 7.34
C THR A 133 -7.16 -3.87 7.20
N ALA A 134 -8.19 -3.04 7.09
CA ALA A 134 -8.06 -1.58 7.08
C ALA A 134 -7.41 -1.03 8.36
N ASP A 135 -7.56 -1.73 9.49
CA ASP A 135 -6.87 -1.40 10.74
C ASP A 135 -5.34 -1.50 10.61
N ASP A 136 -4.84 -2.55 9.91
CA ASP A 136 -3.40 -2.71 9.66
C ASP A 136 -2.86 -1.59 8.77
N VAL A 137 -3.63 -1.20 7.75
CA VAL A 137 -3.27 -0.10 6.84
C VAL A 137 -3.14 1.22 7.59
N CYS A 138 -4.14 1.58 8.40
CA CYS A 138 -4.11 2.85 9.16
C CYS A 138 -3.08 2.81 10.30
N ASP A 139 -2.85 1.67 10.95
CA ASP A 139 -1.80 1.54 11.97
C ASP A 139 -0.40 1.65 11.34
N SER A 140 -0.20 1.07 10.16
CA SER A 140 1.04 1.23 9.37
C SER A 140 1.33 2.70 9.08
N PHE A 141 0.33 3.45 8.59
CA PHE A 141 0.45 4.89 8.38
C PHE A 141 0.80 5.62 9.67
N ARG A 142 0.14 5.31 10.78
CA ARG A 142 0.43 5.89 12.09
C ARG A 142 1.88 5.65 12.50
N LEU A 143 2.36 4.39 12.47
CA LEU A 143 3.74 4.04 12.81
C LEU A 143 4.75 4.78 11.92
N LEU A 144 4.54 4.76 10.61
CA LEU A 144 5.44 5.40 9.66
C LEU A 144 5.46 6.93 9.77
N SER A 145 4.33 7.56 10.10
CA SER A 145 4.23 9.02 10.23
C SER A 145 4.77 9.55 11.55
N THR A 146 4.74 8.74 12.63
CA THR A 146 5.19 9.17 13.96
C THR A 146 6.62 8.69 14.27
N GLU A 147 6.92 7.42 13.99
CA GLU A 147 8.16 6.75 14.40
C GLU A 147 9.09 6.41 13.22
N GLY A 148 8.59 6.54 11.98
CA GLY A 148 9.36 6.22 10.79
C GLY A 148 10.54 7.16 10.55
N LYS A 149 11.48 6.75 9.68
CA LYS A 149 12.60 7.58 9.21
C LYS A 149 12.10 8.95 8.72
N GLU A 150 12.89 9.97 8.92
CA GLU A 150 12.55 11.35 8.55
C GLU A 150 12.13 11.49 7.07
N ASN A 151 12.82 10.82 6.16
CA ASN A 151 12.47 10.85 4.74
C ASN A 151 11.06 10.31 4.47
N ILE A 152 10.62 9.25 5.19
CA ILE A 152 9.25 8.73 5.10
C ILE A 152 8.27 9.76 5.63
N ARG A 153 8.52 10.30 6.84
CA ARG A 153 7.66 11.30 7.49
C ARG A 153 7.50 12.57 6.63
N ILE A 154 8.58 13.06 6.02
CA ILE A 154 8.54 14.21 5.10
C ILE A 154 7.68 13.88 3.87
N THR A 155 7.78 12.66 3.33
CA THR A 155 7.04 12.26 2.13
C THR A 155 5.54 12.25 2.37
N ILE A 156 5.08 11.88 3.56
CA ILE A 156 3.65 11.77 3.91
C ILE A 156 3.15 12.90 4.84
N LYS A 157 3.92 13.95 5.06
CA LYS A 157 3.58 15.05 6.00
C LYS A 157 2.28 15.79 5.69
N ASP A 158 1.87 15.79 4.41
CA ASP A 158 0.65 16.45 3.95
C ASP A 158 -0.57 15.49 3.94
N VAL A 159 -0.42 14.27 4.47
CA VAL A 159 -1.53 13.36 4.76
C VAL A 159 -2.14 13.77 6.10
N ALA A 160 -3.39 14.21 6.07
CA ALA A 160 -4.11 14.70 7.26
C ALA A 160 -4.58 13.55 8.17
N GLY A 161 -4.74 12.34 7.64
CA GLY A 161 -5.14 11.18 8.42
C GLY A 161 -5.52 9.98 7.57
N CYS A 162 -5.71 8.86 8.25
CA CYS A 162 -6.20 7.60 7.72
C CYS A 162 -7.41 7.17 8.55
N ASP A 163 -8.53 6.91 7.90
CA ASP A 163 -9.79 6.53 8.52
C ASP A 163 -10.16 5.10 8.10
N VAL A 164 -10.41 4.23 9.07
CA VAL A 164 -11.01 2.92 8.85
C VAL A 164 -12.51 3.11 8.66
N LEU A 165 -13.03 2.84 7.47
CA LEU A 165 -14.46 2.94 7.16
C LEU A 165 -15.19 1.65 7.53
N ASP A 166 -14.59 0.52 7.22
CA ASP A 166 -14.97 -0.83 7.63
C ASP A 166 -13.75 -1.76 7.58
N GLN A 167 -13.94 -3.06 7.76
CA GLN A 167 -12.85 -4.04 7.79
C GLN A 167 -12.00 -4.06 6.50
N HIS A 168 -12.60 -3.72 5.34
CA HIS A 168 -11.96 -3.79 4.04
C HIS A 168 -11.96 -2.44 3.28
N SER A 169 -12.30 -1.35 3.97
CA SER A 169 -12.34 -0.02 3.34
C SER A 169 -11.59 0.99 4.18
N VAL A 170 -10.64 1.67 3.57
CA VAL A 170 -9.78 2.66 4.22
C VAL A 170 -9.74 3.94 3.40
N ARG A 171 -9.78 5.09 4.07
CA ARG A 171 -9.72 6.42 3.45
C ARG A 171 -8.53 7.20 3.98
N TYR A 172 -7.69 7.70 3.08
CA TYR A 172 -6.71 8.74 3.40
C TYR A 172 -7.27 10.12 3.08
N ARG A 173 -7.02 11.06 4.00
CA ARG A 173 -7.36 12.49 3.82
C ARG A 173 -6.09 13.31 3.67
N PHE A 174 -6.13 14.32 2.83
CA PHE A 174 -5.00 15.19 2.53
C PHE A 174 -5.27 16.64 2.96
N THR A 175 -4.19 17.37 3.28
CA THR A 175 -4.27 18.80 3.68
C THR A 175 -4.61 19.73 2.51
N GLY A 176 -4.61 19.23 1.27
CA GLY A 176 -4.81 20.01 0.05
C GLY A 176 -3.53 20.41 -0.68
N ASN A 177 -2.38 20.13 -0.08
CA ASN A 177 -1.09 20.26 -0.75
C ASN A 177 -0.71 18.95 -1.44
N ARG A 178 0.08 19.01 -2.55
CA ARG A 178 0.62 17.83 -3.26
C ARG A 178 -0.44 16.79 -3.65
N THR A 179 -1.64 17.24 -3.96
CA THR A 179 -2.81 16.37 -4.23
C THR A 179 -2.64 15.44 -5.44
N ARG A 180 -1.68 15.71 -6.33
CA ARG A 180 -1.37 14.82 -7.46
C ARG A 180 -0.60 13.58 -7.00
N ASP A 181 0.41 13.75 -6.15
CA ASP A 181 1.38 12.70 -5.84
C ASP A 181 1.04 11.91 -4.56
N LEU A 182 0.33 12.54 -3.62
CA LEU A 182 -0.01 11.92 -2.34
C LEU A 182 -0.86 10.66 -2.45
N PRO A 183 -1.88 10.58 -3.34
CA PRO A 183 -2.65 9.34 -3.50
C PRO A 183 -1.77 8.16 -3.92
N LEU A 184 -0.80 8.38 -4.82
CA LEU A 184 0.15 7.35 -5.23
C LEU A 184 1.15 7.03 -4.12
N THR A 185 1.54 8.02 -3.34
CA THR A 185 2.47 7.85 -2.22
C THR A 185 1.89 6.95 -1.14
N VAL A 186 0.64 7.23 -0.68
CA VAL A 186 -0.01 6.41 0.36
C VAL A 186 -0.34 5.00 -0.15
N ALA A 187 -0.67 4.86 -1.44
CA ALA A 187 -0.94 3.56 -2.06
C ALA A 187 0.28 2.61 -2.07
N ARG A 188 1.49 3.15 -1.96
CA ARG A 188 2.76 2.40 -1.96
C ARG A 188 3.38 2.23 -0.57
N LEU A 189 2.75 2.70 0.48
CA LEU A 189 3.25 2.46 1.85
C LEU A 189 3.19 0.96 2.17
N PRO A 190 4.21 0.42 2.85
CA PRO A 190 4.18 -0.97 3.28
C PRO A 190 3.06 -1.17 4.31
N ILE A 191 2.38 -2.31 4.22
CA ILE A 191 1.37 -2.68 5.20
C ILE A 191 2.00 -3.60 6.24
N LEU A 192 2.04 -3.12 7.48
CA LEU A 192 2.64 -3.76 8.64
C LEU A 192 1.56 -4.41 9.49
N SER A 193 1.83 -5.58 10.05
CA SER A 193 0.87 -6.25 10.94
C SER A 193 0.73 -5.50 12.28
N LYS A 194 -0.44 -4.92 12.52
CA LYS A 194 -0.80 -4.28 13.79
C LYS A 194 -0.64 -5.24 14.98
N ALA A 195 -1.04 -6.50 14.79
CA ALA A 195 -0.93 -7.54 15.82
C ALA A 195 0.53 -7.89 16.16
N TYR A 196 1.42 -7.85 15.18
CA TYR A 196 2.86 -8.05 15.40
C TYR A 196 3.46 -6.86 16.16
N TYR A 197 3.23 -5.62 15.70
CA TYR A 197 3.80 -4.43 16.32
C TYR A 197 3.11 -4.02 17.63
N ALA A 198 1.98 -4.61 17.99
CA ALA A 198 1.44 -4.53 19.35
C ALA A 198 2.31 -5.27 20.39
N LYS A 199 3.16 -6.21 19.95
CA LYS A 199 4.04 -7.03 20.80
C LYS A 199 5.52 -6.68 20.65
N VAL A 200 5.91 -6.09 19.51
CA VAL A 200 7.28 -5.73 19.15
C VAL A 200 7.38 -4.22 19.02
N ASP A 201 8.29 -3.62 19.77
CA ASP A 201 8.53 -2.19 19.73
C ASP A 201 9.08 -1.77 18.35
N PHE A 202 8.27 -1.04 17.59
CA PHE A 202 8.62 -0.58 16.23
C PHE A 202 9.90 0.26 16.20
N THR A 203 10.23 0.95 17.28
CA THR A 203 11.38 1.87 17.35
C THR A 203 12.72 1.18 17.63
N LYS A 204 12.70 -0.13 17.86
CA LYS A 204 13.90 -0.91 18.20
C LYS A 204 14.37 -1.79 17.06
N THR A 205 15.70 -1.96 17.00
CA THR A 205 16.32 -2.97 16.13
C THR A 205 15.95 -4.37 16.62
N THR A 206 15.73 -5.29 15.69
CA THR A 206 15.45 -6.70 15.98
C THR A 206 15.88 -7.57 14.82
N LEU A 207 16.40 -8.74 15.14
CA LEU A 207 16.65 -9.82 14.17
C LEU A 207 15.56 -10.92 14.23
N THR A 208 14.45 -10.65 14.91
CA THR A 208 13.26 -11.50 14.78
C THR A 208 12.59 -11.19 13.45
N PRO A 209 12.42 -12.19 12.55
CA PRO A 209 11.74 -12.00 11.29
C PRO A 209 10.34 -11.42 11.49
N PRO A 210 9.99 -10.33 10.77
CA PRO A 210 8.68 -9.72 10.89
C PRO A 210 7.59 -10.57 10.24
N VAL A 211 6.35 -10.39 10.70
CA VAL A 211 5.16 -10.90 10.04
C VAL A 211 4.84 -9.95 8.88
N GLY A 212 5.10 -10.38 7.67
CA GLY A 212 4.88 -9.61 6.45
C GLY A 212 3.70 -10.15 5.63
N SER A 213 3.17 -9.34 4.72
CA SER A 213 2.10 -9.71 3.78
C SER A 213 2.63 -10.15 2.42
N GLY A 214 3.88 -9.82 2.10
CA GLY A 214 4.50 -10.01 0.79
C GLY A 214 4.83 -11.46 0.42
N PRO A 215 5.29 -11.67 -0.84
CA PRO A 215 5.51 -12.99 -1.41
C PRO A 215 6.74 -13.72 -0.84
N TYR A 216 7.60 -13.04 -0.09
CA TYR A 216 8.80 -13.66 0.47
C TYR A 216 8.80 -13.64 1.99
N ARG A 217 9.59 -14.56 2.57
CA ARG A 217 9.92 -14.59 4.00
C ARG A 217 11.43 -14.71 4.17
N ILE A 218 11.96 -14.30 5.32
CA ILE A 218 13.35 -14.61 5.70
C ILE A 218 13.45 -16.10 5.96
N ALA A 219 14.21 -16.80 5.12
CA ALA A 219 14.44 -18.24 5.21
C ALA A 219 15.61 -18.57 6.15
N SER A 220 16.71 -17.82 6.03
CA SER A 220 17.87 -17.93 6.89
C SER A 220 18.71 -16.65 6.82
N PHE A 221 19.53 -16.41 7.84
CA PHE A 221 20.43 -15.26 7.85
C PHE A 221 21.64 -15.51 8.76
N LYS A 222 22.70 -14.75 8.49
CA LYS A 222 23.85 -14.62 9.39
C LYS A 222 24.35 -13.18 9.30
N PRO A 223 24.25 -12.39 10.39
CA PRO A 223 24.73 -11.01 10.40
C PRO A 223 26.19 -10.93 9.94
N GLY A 224 26.50 -9.94 9.09
CA GLY A 224 27.83 -9.79 8.49
C GLY A 224 28.14 -10.73 7.32
N GLU A 225 27.27 -11.68 6.97
CA GLU A 225 27.51 -12.61 5.88
C GLU A 225 26.38 -12.62 4.85
N TYR A 226 25.15 -12.88 5.25
CA TYR A 226 24.02 -12.95 4.32
C TYR A 226 22.65 -12.86 5.00
N VAL A 227 21.65 -12.50 4.21
CA VAL A 227 20.23 -12.76 4.44
C VAL A 227 19.66 -13.48 3.21
N ALA A 228 18.91 -14.56 3.44
CA ALA A 228 18.26 -15.33 2.38
C ALA A 228 16.75 -15.24 2.50
N TYR A 229 16.11 -14.92 1.40
CA TYR A 229 14.67 -14.85 1.27
C TYR A 229 14.15 -16.07 0.52
N GLY A 230 13.08 -16.66 0.99
CA GLY A 230 12.39 -17.76 0.33
C GLY A 230 11.01 -17.32 -0.13
N LEU A 231 10.64 -17.68 -1.36
CA LEU A 231 9.27 -17.51 -1.86
C LEU A 231 8.30 -18.29 -0.97
N ARG A 232 7.13 -17.72 -0.74
CA ARG A 232 6.08 -18.35 0.06
C ARG A 232 5.10 -19.10 -0.84
N ASP A 233 4.90 -20.40 -0.56
CA ASP A 233 3.91 -21.22 -1.28
C ASP A 233 2.47 -20.83 -0.92
N ASP A 234 2.29 -20.24 0.27
CA ASP A 234 1.01 -19.81 0.84
C ASP A 234 0.72 -18.32 0.60
N TYR A 235 1.44 -17.67 -0.31
CA TYR A 235 1.20 -16.26 -0.62
C TYR A 235 -0.20 -16.05 -1.19
N TRP A 236 -0.97 -15.17 -0.57
CA TRP A 236 -2.36 -14.91 -0.91
C TRP A 236 -2.56 -14.35 -2.33
N GLY A 237 -1.60 -13.56 -2.81
CA GLY A 237 -1.64 -12.86 -4.10
C GLY A 237 -0.95 -13.59 -5.25
N LYS A 238 -0.65 -14.89 -5.13
CA LYS A 238 0.10 -15.67 -6.13
C LYS A 238 -0.53 -15.73 -7.53
N ASP A 239 -1.85 -15.54 -7.61
CA ASP A 239 -2.63 -15.60 -8.85
C ASP A 239 -3.01 -14.18 -9.37
N LEU A 240 -2.48 -13.12 -8.76
CA LEU A 240 -2.64 -11.74 -9.25
C LEU A 240 -1.73 -11.47 -10.45
N PRO A 241 -2.10 -10.48 -11.30
CA PRO A 241 -1.31 -10.06 -12.46
C PRO A 241 0.14 -9.74 -12.18
#